data_cea6419d9f2be090b4e28e2bb7df0388
#
_entry.id   cea6419d9f2be090b4e28e2bb7df0388
#
_cell.length_a   1.000
_cell.length_b   1.000
_cell.length_c   1.000
_cell.angle_alpha   90.00
_cell.angle_beta   90.00
_cell.angle_gamma   90.00
#
_symmetry.space_group_name_H-M   'P 1'
#
loop_
_entity.id
_entity.type
_entity.pdbx_description
1 polymer ?
#
loop_
_entity_poly.entity_id
_entity_poly.type
_entity_poly.pdbx_seq_one_letter_code
_entity_poly.pdbx_strand_id
1 'polypeptide(L)'
;MKIQFHKLSRLKALPAMLCLLASINAAADSPVANSGAVVTSGNARFTVLTPQMIRIEYSDKCAFEDRATFAIQNRQLDVPSFATNDDGEYLYITTEKVTLKYRKGTNPKTLPASGDNLTITISHNGHNEVWYPGKPDPLNLKGTSRTLDGADGDNLRSELENGLISRSGWSVIDDSWTAARPDGSRSFALAKNDVLGYDWWIDRNDPKALDLYFLGYGSDYKTALYDFTRVAGKIPLPPSYVFGYWYSRYASYSADDYRSIMNDLKTNNIPTDVMILDMAWHWDGKSESQSSGIGGWTGW
;
A
#
# COMPACT_ATOMS: atom_id res chain seq x y z
N MET A 1 54.76 32.11 -47.29
CA MET A 1 54.18 32.47 -46.02
C MET A 1 54.18 31.21 -45.17
N LYS A 2 55.15 31.08 -44.23
CA LYS A 2 55.37 29.89 -43.40
C LYS A 2 54.62 30.11 -42.09
N ILE A 3 53.69 29.22 -41.78
CA ILE A 3 52.99 29.20 -40.50
C ILE A 3 53.75 28.27 -39.58
N GLN A 4 54.28 28.81 -38.46
CA GLN A 4 54.98 28.10 -37.43
C GLN A 4 53.97 27.51 -36.44
N PHE A 5 54.03 26.18 -36.19
CA PHE A 5 53.32 25.53 -35.15
C PHE A 5 54.12 25.65 -33.84
N HIS A 6 53.54 26.27 -32.82
CA HIS A 6 54.05 26.27 -31.47
C HIS A 6 53.65 24.98 -30.76
N LYS A 7 54.59 24.25 -30.28
CA LYS A 7 54.44 23.13 -29.35
C LYS A 7 53.96 23.65 -27.99
N LEU A 8 52.78 23.19 -27.55
CA LEU A 8 52.41 23.27 -26.15
C LEU A 8 52.52 21.88 -25.50
N SER A 9 53.65 21.70 -24.81
CA SER A 9 53.85 20.61 -23.86
C SER A 9 53.40 21.10 -22.49
N ARG A 10 52.51 20.40 -21.83
CA ARG A 10 52.41 20.07 -20.41
C ARG A 10 51.03 19.57 -20.07
N LEU A 11 50.78 18.28 -20.28
CA LEU A 11 49.75 17.58 -19.56
C LEU A 11 50.22 17.44 -18.10
N LYS A 12 49.57 18.15 -17.19
CA LYS A 12 49.65 17.87 -15.75
C LYS A 12 48.69 16.71 -15.48
N ALA A 13 49.23 15.62 -14.97
CA ALA A 13 48.47 14.46 -14.52
C ALA A 13 47.48 14.92 -13.41
N LEU A 14 46.19 14.77 -13.66
CA LEU A 14 45.17 14.78 -12.61
C LEU A 14 45.27 13.47 -11.82
N PRO A 15 45.28 13.50 -10.49
CA PRO A 15 45.16 12.29 -9.71
C PRO A 15 43.77 11.70 -9.94
N ALA A 16 43.72 10.45 -10.40
CA ALA A 16 42.53 9.65 -10.46
C ALA A 16 41.97 9.47 -9.03
N MET A 17 40.98 10.23 -8.69
CA MET A 17 40.21 10.05 -7.47
C MET A 17 39.40 8.76 -7.64
N LEU A 18 39.91 7.68 -7.06
CA LEU A 18 39.25 6.40 -6.98
C LEU A 18 38.04 6.56 -6.05
N CYS A 19 36.89 6.92 -6.62
CA CYS A 19 35.62 6.81 -5.91
C CYS A 19 35.38 5.31 -5.68
N LEU A 20 35.67 4.85 -4.44
CA LEU A 20 35.12 3.60 -3.95
C LEU A 20 33.60 3.78 -3.91
N LEU A 21 32.93 3.37 -4.97
CA LEU A 21 31.50 3.08 -4.94
C LEU A 21 31.34 1.86 -4.03
N ALA A 22 31.16 2.09 -2.74
CA ALA A 22 30.54 1.10 -1.89
C ALA A 22 29.17 0.84 -2.53
N SER A 23 29.06 -0.24 -3.28
CA SER A 23 27.79 -0.79 -3.69
C SER A 23 27.07 -1.16 -2.40
N ILE A 24 26.19 -0.25 -1.94
CA ILE A 24 25.14 -0.60 -1.00
C ILE A 24 24.30 -1.58 -1.80
N ASN A 25 24.53 -2.87 -1.60
CA ASN A 25 23.59 -3.89 -2.00
C ASN A 25 22.31 -3.66 -1.17
N ALA A 26 21.45 -2.77 -1.62
CA ALA A 26 20.08 -2.79 -1.17
C ALA A 26 19.58 -4.19 -1.58
N ALA A 27 19.24 -5.01 -0.59
CA ALA A 27 18.57 -6.27 -0.87
C ALA A 27 17.38 -5.96 -1.77
N ALA A 28 17.23 -6.72 -2.84
CA ALA A 28 16.10 -6.55 -3.73
C ALA A 28 14.81 -6.76 -2.92
N ASP A 29 13.81 -5.92 -3.15
CA ASP A 29 12.50 -6.08 -2.52
C ASP A 29 12.00 -7.52 -2.73
N SER A 30 11.59 -8.17 -1.66
CA SER A 30 11.11 -9.55 -1.67
C SER A 30 9.90 -9.71 -0.76
N PRO A 31 8.86 -10.41 -1.20
CA PRO A 31 7.71 -10.70 -0.34
C PRO A 31 8.04 -11.71 0.77
N VAL A 32 9.15 -12.44 0.66
CA VAL A 32 9.60 -13.40 1.67
C VAL A 32 10.37 -12.65 2.76
N ALA A 33 9.93 -12.80 4.00
CA ALA A 33 10.62 -12.20 5.13
C ALA A 33 11.96 -12.86 5.42
N ASN A 34 12.87 -12.11 6.03
CA ASN A 34 14.09 -12.69 6.57
C ASN A 34 13.74 -13.74 7.64
N SER A 35 14.28 -14.94 7.52
CA SER A 35 13.98 -16.06 8.44
C SER A 35 14.30 -15.75 9.90
N GLY A 36 15.31 -14.91 10.17
CA GLY A 36 15.63 -14.45 11.52
C GLY A 36 14.58 -13.57 12.18
N ALA A 37 13.64 -13.00 11.39
CA ALA A 37 12.51 -12.20 11.87
C ALA A 37 11.25 -13.05 12.16
N VAL A 38 11.25 -14.34 11.80
CA VAL A 38 10.05 -15.19 11.82
C VAL A 38 10.04 -16.07 13.08
N VAL A 39 8.93 -16.04 13.80
CA VAL A 39 8.67 -16.87 14.97
C VAL A 39 7.38 -17.66 14.74
N THR A 40 7.45 -19.00 14.81
CA THR A 40 6.30 -19.87 14.56
C THR A 40 5.90 -20.59 15.84
N SER A 41 4.60 -20.70 16.10
CA SER A 41 4.03 -21.43 17.22
C SER A 41 2.77 -22.19 16.76
N GLY A 42 2.96 -23.45 16.36
CA GLY A 42 1.89 -24.26 15.77
C GLY A 42 1.26 -23.61 14.54
N ASN A 43 -0.02 -23.34 14.62
CA ASN A 43 -0.80 -22.72 13.55
C ASN A 43 -0.65 -21.19 13.44
N ALA A 44 0.13 -20.58 14.33
CA ALA A 44 0.42 -19.15 14.31
C ALA A 44 1.85 -18.87 13.84
N ARG A 45 2.02 -17.79 13.07
CA ARG A 45 3.32 -17.28 12.66
C ARG A 45 3.36 -15.78 12.88
N PHE A 46 4.47 -15.31 13.45
CA PHE A 46 4.73 -13.92 13.72
C PHE A 46 5.98 -13.49 12.97
N THR A 47 5.94 -12.33 12.31
CA THR A 47 7.13 -11.77 11.65
C THR A 47 7.39 -10.38 12.20
N VAL A 48 8.54 -10.19 12.85
CA VAL A 48 8.95 -8.90 13.41
C VAL A 48 9.61 -8.09 12.28
N LEU A 49 8.83 -7.23 11.61
CA LEU A 49 9.29 -6.45 10.47
C LEU A 49 10.09 -5.22 10.88
N THR A 50 9.67 -4.55 11.95
CA THR A 50 10.39 -3.46 12.60
C THR A 50 10.19 -3.56 14.12
N PRO A 51 10.87 -2.77 14.96
CA PRO A 51 10.57 -2.77 16.41
C PRO A 51 9.11 -2.44 16.76
N GLN A 52 8.36 -1.88 15.81
CA GLN A 52 6.99 -1.38 16.00
C GLN A 52 5.98 -2.01 15.06
N MET A 53 6.42 -2.84 14.09
CA MET A 53 5.55 -3.50 13.12
C MET A 53 5.72 -5.01 13.20
N ILE A 54 4.63 -5.72 13.52
CA ILE A 54 4.61 -7.18 13.59
C ILE A 54 3.49 -7.71 12.68
N ARG A 55 3.83 -8.62 11.77
CA ARG A 55 2.86 -9.42 11.03
C ARG A 55 2.39 -10.57 11.91
N ILE A 56 1.11 -10.85 11.88
CA ILE A 56 0.42 -11.87 12.66
C ILE A 56 -0.36 -12.74 11.70
N GLU A 57 0.00 -14.00 11.60
CA GLU A 57 -0.68 -14.96 10.73
C GLU A 57 -1.21 -16.12 11.56
N TYR A 58 -2.35 -16.67 11.14
CA TYR A 58 -2.89 -17.91 11.66
C TYR A 58 -3.58 -18.69 10.55
N SER A 59 -3.26 -19.96 10.43
CA SER A 59 -3.89 -20.88 9.47
C SER A 59 -4.12 -22.24 10.12
N ASP A 60 -5.36 -22.73 10.09
CA ASP A 60 -5.69 -24.07 10.57
C ASP A 60 -4.93 -25.17 9.83
N LYS A 61 -4.40 -24.85 8.64
CA LYS A 61 -3.62 -25.74 7.78
C LYS A 61 -2.12 -25.53 7.86
N CYS A 62 -1.63 -24.58 8.69
CA CYS A 62 -0.24 -24.10 8.69
C CYS A 62 0.21 -23.61 7.29
N ALA A 63 -0.71 -23.17 6.44
CA ALA A 63 -0.44 -22.71 5.08
C ALA A 63 -0.33 -21.19 5.06
N PHE A 64 0.83 -20.69 5.39
CA PHE A 64 1.13 -19.26 5.45
C PHE A 64 1.40 -18.68 4.05
N GLU A 65 1.24 -17.38 3.89
CA GLU A 65 1.39 -16.69 2.61
C GLU A 65 2.71 -15.89 2.55
N ASP A 66 3.65 -16.36 1.75
CA ASP A 66 4.94 -15.70 1.58
C ASP A 66 5.04 -14.91 0.27
N ARG A 67 4.06 -15.03 -0.62
CA ARG A 67 3.99 -14.25 -1.85
C ARG A 67 3.51 -12.83 -1.58
N ALA A 68 3.79 -11.92 -2.51
CA ALA A 68 3.25 -10.58 -2.45
C ALA A 68 1.71 -10.60 -2.49
N THR A 69 1.11 -9.63 -1.83
CA THR A 69 -0.33 -9.40 -1.84
C THR A 69 -0.63 -8.02 -2.42
N PHE A 70 -1.91 -7.68 -2.54
CA PHE A 70 -2.28 -6.37 -3.04
C PHE A 70 -1.76 -5.22 -2.16
N ALA A 71 -1.74 -5.42 -0.85
CA ALA A 71 -1.30 -4.40 0.10
C ALA A 71 0.21 -4.47 0.41
N ILE A 72 0.80 -5.67 0.37
CA ILE A 72 2.16 -5.91 0.87
C ILE A 72 3.01 -6.60 -0.19
N GLN A 73 4.08 -5.94 -0.60
CA GLN A 73 4.97 -6.42 -1.66
C GLN A 73 6.35 -6.84 -1.15
N ASN A 74 6.79 -6.26 -0.02
CA ASN A 74 8.11 -6.50 0.52
C ASN A 74 8.04 -6.83 2.01
N ARG A 75 8.65 -7.94 2.41
CA ARG A 75 8.83 -8.32 3.82
C ARG A 75 10.29 -8.57 4.16
N GLN A 76 11.19 -8.46 3.19
CA GLN A 76 12.63 -8.67 3.39
C GLN A 76 13.26 -7.39 3.95
N LEU A 77 13.01 -7.13 5.23
CA LEU A 77 13.63 -6.04 5.97
C LEU A 77 14.78 -6.57 6.82
N ASP A 78 15.62 -5.65 7.30
CA ASP A 78 16.63 -5.98 8.30
C ASP A 78 15.95 -6.52 9.56
N VAL A 79 16.52 -7.58 10.13
CA VAL A 79 15.97 -8.19 11.35
C VAL A 79 16.18 -7.24 12.53
N PRO A 80 15.10 -6.73 13.14
CA PRO A 80 15.24 -5.88 14.31
C PRO A 80 15.68 -6.71 15.54
N SER A 81 16.24 -6.05 16.54
CA SER A 81 16.51 -6.71 17.82
C SER A 81 15.20 -7.04 18.54
N PHE A 82 14.99 -8.30 18.90
CA PHE A 82 13.88 -8.75 19.72
C PHE A 82 14.25 -10.00 20.53
N ALA A 83 13.51 -10.26 21.59
CA ALA A 83 13.63 -11.46 22.39
C ALA A 83 12.34 -12.27 22.34
N THR A 84 12.47 -13.58 22.46
CA THR A 84 11.35 -14.49 22.62
C THR A 84 11.42 -15.18 23.97
N ASN A 85 10.29 -15.40 24.61
CA ASN A 85 10.15 -16.22 25.81
C ASN A 85 8.92 -17.11 25.66
N ASP A 86 9.04 -18.37 26.10
CA ASP A 86 7.97 -19.35 26.09
C ASP A 86 7.85 -19.90 27.54
N ASP A 87 6.71 -19.61 28.20
CA ASP A 87 6.45 -20.06 29.54
C ASP A 87 5.65 -21.40 29.62
N GLY A 88 5.42 -22.01 28.45
CA GLY A 88 4.64 -23.23 28.30
C GLY A 88 3.19 -22.94 27.86
N GLU A 89 2.54 -21.91 28.34
CA GLU A 89 1.18 -21.51 27.96
C GLU A 89 1.22 -20.38 26.94
N TYR A 90 2.13 -19.42 27.12
CA TYR A 90 2.22 -18.22 26.25
C TYR A 90 3.59 -18.11 25.56
N LEU A 91 3.55 -17.63 24.34
CA LEU A 91 4.70 -17.15 23.63
C LEU A 91 4.74 -15.61 23.74
N TYR A 92 5.88 -15.08 24.13
CA TYR A 92 6.14 -13.65 24.17
C TYR A 92 7.17 -13.28 23.10
N ILE A 93 6.92 -12.17 22.40
CA ILE A 93 7.88 -11.54 21.49
C ILE A 93 8.01 -10.09 21.91
N THR A 94 9.21 -9.71 22.36
CA THR A 94 9.46 -8.39 22.93
C THR A 94 10.54 -7.67 22.12
N THR A 95 10.19 -6.50 21.60
CA THR A 95 11.12 -5.52 21.01
C THR A 95 11.35 -4.39 22.00
N GLU A 96 12.12 -3.39 21.63
CA GLU A 96 12.25 -2.16 22.42
C GLU A 96 10.98 -1.31 22.49
N LYS A 97 9.99 -1.55 21.63
CA LYS A 97 8.77 -0.73 21.47
C LYS A 97 7.50 -1.47 21.84
N VAL A 98 7.41 -2.76 21.56
CA VAL A 98 6.18 -3.50 21.74
C VAL A 98 6.45 -4.85 22.39
N THR A 99 5.45 -5.38 23.11
CA THR A 99 5.44 -6.75 23.62
C THR A 99 4.18 -7.45 23.13
N LEU A 100 4.37 -8.48 22.30
CA LEU A 100 3.33 -9.40 21.89
C LEU A 100 3.27 -10.56 22.88
N LYS A 101 2.06 -10.91 23.32
CA LYS A 101 1.75 -12.10 24.12
C LYS A 101 0.71 -12.92 23.39
N TYR A 102 1.04 -14.16 23.08
CA TYR A 102 0.16 -15.10 22.35
C TYR A 102 -0.07 -16.38 23.17
N ARG A 103 -1.34 -16.74 23.37
CA ARG A 103 -1.70 -18.02 23.97
C ARG A 103 -1.56 -19.14 22.95
N LYS A 104 -0.62 -20.05 23.18
CA LYS A 104 -0.27 -21.11 22.24
C LYS A 104 -1.47 -22.02 21.94
N GLY A 105 -1.59 -22.40 20.66
CA GLY A 105 -2.66 -23.30 20.21
C GLY A 105 -4.04 -22.64 20.05
N THR A 106 -4.16 -21.32 20.27
CA THR A 106 -5.43 -20.60 20.06
C THR A 106 -5.47 -19.89 18.71
N ASN A 107 -6.67 -19.69 18.17
CA ASN A 107 -6.85 -18.82 17.02
C ASN A 107 -6.97 -17.37 17.50
N PRO A 108 -6.08 -16.45 17.09
CA PRO A 108 -6.14 -15.05 17.49
C PRO A 108 -7.45 -14.34 17.12
N LYS A 109 -8.14 -14.83 16.07
CA LYS A 109 -9.39 -14.24 15.59
C LYS A 109 -10.61 -14.67 16.41
N THR A 110 -10.58 -15.83 17.03
CA THR A 110 -11.65 -16.27 17.93
C THR A 110 -11.50 -15.56 19.26
N LEU A 111 -12.21 -14.46 19.40
CA LEU A 111 -12.21 -13.65 20.61
C LEU A 111 -13.05 -14.27 21.72
N PRO A 112 -12.48 -14.47 22.89
CA PRO A 112 -13.15 -13.96 24.05
C PRO A 112 -12.97 -12.43 24.07
N ALA A 113 -13.97 -11.69 24.50
CA ALA A 113 -13.94 -10.22 24.62
C ALA A 113 -12.80 -9.68 25.52
N SER A 114 -11.99 -10.56 26.08
CA SER A 114 -10.89 -10.30 27.03
C SER A 114 -9.51 -10.18 26.38
N GLY A 115 -9.36 -10.48 25.09
CA GLY A 115 -8.04 -10.45 24.43
C GLY A 115 -7.05 -11.52 24.90
N ASP A 116 -7.52 -12.60 25.55
CA ASP A 116 -6.64 -13.59 26.19
C ASP A 116 -5.79 -14.41 25.20
N ASN A 117 -6.24 -14.50 23.94
CA ASN A 117 -5.53 -15.29 22.92
C ASN A 117 -4.33 -14.57 22.34
N LEU A 118 -4.44 -13.26 22.15
CA LEU A 118 -3.37 -12.42 21.62
C LEU A 118 -3.53 -11.00 22.10
N THR A 119 -2.46 -10.44 22.66
CA THR A 119 -2.36 -9.02 22.97
C THR A 119 -1.04 -8.46 22.49
N ILE A 120 -1.03 -7.17 22.14
CA ILE A 120 0.19 -6.41 21.95
C ILE A 120 0.12 -5.17 22.80
N THR A 121 1.13 -5.01 23.66
CA THR A 121 1.28 -3.84 24.53
C THR A 121 2.28 -2.88 23.92
N ILE A 122 1.92 -1.60 23.85
CA ILE A 122 2.79 -0.50 23.45
C ILE A 122 2.85 0.56 24.56
N SER A 123 3.96 1.26 24.67
CA SER A 123 4.03 2.48 25.50
C SER A 123 3.60 3.68 24.65
N HIS A 124 2.55 4.37 25.06
CA HIS A 124 2.01 5.52 24.36
C HIS A 124 1.53 6.60 25.33
N ASN A 125 2.01 7.83 25.15
CA ASN A 125 1.67 8.99 26.01
C ASN A 125 1.85 8.74 27.52
N GLY A 126 2.90 8.00 27.89
CA GLY A 126 3.22 7.67 29.29
C GLY A 126 2.36 6.57 29.89
N HIS A 127 1.52 5.91 29.13
CA HIS A 127 0.68 4.77 29.53
C HIS A 127 0.97 3.55 28.68
N ASN A 128 0.63 2.38 29.19
CA ASN A 128 0.63 1.15 28.42
C ASN A 128 -0.73 1.00 27.72
N GLU A 129 -0.72 1.10 26.41
CA GLU A 129 -1.89 0.78 25.59
C GLU A 129 -1.83 -0.68 25.18
N VAL A 130 -2.94 -1.40 25.30
CA VAL A 130 -3.04 -2.82 24.94
C VAL A 130 -3.99 -2.97 23.78
N TRP A 131 -3.48 -3.54 22.69
CA TRP A 131 -4.27 -3.94 21.54
C TRP A 131 -4.54 -5.45 21.56
N TYR A 132 -5.67 -5.85 21.01
CA TYR A 132 -6.04 -7.23 20.69
C TYR A 132 -6.88 -7.27 19.40
N PRO A 133 -6.92 -8.41 18.66
CA PRO A 133 -7.72 -8.52 17.46
C PRO A 133 -9.19 -8.18 17.69
N GLY A 134 -9.74 -7.30 16.83
CA GLY A 134 -11.11 -6.83 16.96
C GLY A 134 -11.33 -5.66 17.93
N LYS A 135 -10.27 -5.15 18.59
CA LYS A 135 -10.39 -3.95 19.42
C LYS A 135 -10.80 -2.77 18.55
N PRO A 136 -11.88 -2.03 18.89
CA PRO A 136 -12.27 -0.82 18.16
C PRO A 136 -11.22 0.28 18.29
N ASP A 137 -11.02 1.05 17.22
CA ASP A 137 -10.13 2.22 17.20
C ASP A 137 -10.91 3.51 16.91
N PRO A 138 -11.62 4.08 17.90
CA PRO A 138 -12.40 5.30 17.71
C PRO A 138 -11.54 6.55 17.49
N LEU A 139 -10.25 6.48 17.79
CA LEU A 139 -9.31 7.59 17.65
C LEU A 139 -8.47 7.49 16.37
N ASN A 140 -8.80 6.56 15.46
CA ASN A 140 -8.16 6.44 14.17
C ASN A 140 -8.37 7.72 13.35
N LEU A 141 -7.30 8.20 12.71
CA LEU A 141 -7.36 9.43 11.91
C LEU A 141 -8.01 9.22 10.54
N LYS A 142 -8.42 7.98 10.28
CA LYS A 142 -9.12 7.55 9.08
C LYS A 142 -8.26 7.59 7.81
N GLY A 143 -8.73 6.91 6.80
CA GLY A 143 -8.17 6.89 5.46
C GLY A 143 -8.97 7.76 4.50
N THR A 144 -8.82 7.45 3.22
CA THR A 144 -9.63 8.05 2.16
C THR A 144 -10.85 7.18 1.88
N SER A 145 -11.87 7.77 1.26
CA SER A 145 -12.97 7.01 0.67
C SER A 145 -12.45 6.15 -0.50
N ARG A 146 -12.97 4.93 -0.64
CA ARG A 146 -12.63 4.06 -1.77
C ARG A 146 -13.17 4.58 -3.10
N THR A 147 -14.29 5.26 -3.05
CA THR A 147 -14.97 5.83 -4.20
C THR A 147 -15.65 7.14 -3.83
N LEU A 148 -15.80 8.00 -4.81
CA LEU A 148 -16.61 9.21 -4.69
C LEU A 148 -18.05 8.97 -5.15
N ASP A 149 -18.38 7.79 -5.62
CA ASP A 149 -19.74 7.42 -6.01
C ASP A 149 -20.68 7.54 -4.80
N GLY A 150 -21.77 8.24 -4.97
CA GLY A 150 -22.71 8.54 -3.88
C GLY A 150 -22.24 9.60 -2.88
N ALA A 151 -21.08 10.22 -3.12
CA ALA A 151 -20.60 11.38 -2.38
C ALA A 151 -21.08 12.66 -3.08
N ASP A 152 -22.37 12.87 -3.11
CA ASP A 152 -23.01 14.05 -3.71
C ASP A 152 -23.28 15.09 -2.62
N GLY A 153 -22.41 16.08 -2.52
CA GLY A 153 -22.60 17.28 -1.73
C GLY A 153 -23.13 17.03 -0.30
N ASP A 154 -24.41 17.22 -0.10
CA ASP A 154 -25.05 17.17 1.22
C ASP A 154 -25.22 15.74 1.78
N ASN A 155 -24.96 14.71 0.99
CA ASN A 155 -25.14 13.30 1.35
C ASN A 155 -23.84 12.51 1.46
N LEU A 156 -22.73 13.15 1.78
CA LEU A 156 -21.45 12.50 2.11
C LEU A 156 -21.62 11.52 3.29
N ARG A 157 -22.18 10.34 3.01
CA ARG A 157 -22.42 9.26 3.98
C ARG A 157 -21.47 8.09 3.85
N SER A 158 -20.49 8.15 2.95
CA SER A 158 -19.46 7.11 2.93
C SER A 158 -18.58 7.29 4.16
N GLU A 159 -18.72 6.39 5.12
CA GLU A 159 -17.81 6.35 6.27
C GLU A 159 -16.39 6.12 5.77
N LEU A 160 -15.47 6.96 6.22
CA LEU A 160 -14.05 6.76 5.97
C LEU A 160 -13.58 5.54 6.75
N GLU A 161 -12.87 4.65 6.07
CA GLU A 161 -12.26 3.48 6.71
C GLU A 161 -11.09 3.89 7.62
N ASN A 162 -10.67 2.97 8.49
CA ASN A 162 -9.50 3.20 9.32
C ASN A 162 -8.25 3.32 8.44
N GLY A 163 -7.45 4.33 8.74
CA GLY A 163 -6.17 4.59 8.09
C GLY A 163 -4.99 4.02 8.87
N LEU A 164 -3.79 4.36 8.39
CA LEU A 164 -2.51 3.84 8.91
C LEU A 164 -2.08 4.46 10.24
N ILE A 165 -2.70 5.54 10.65
CA ILE A 165 -2.30 6.29 11.87
C ILE A 165 -3.52 6.55 12.75
N SER A 166 -3.27 6.49 14.06
CA SER A 166 -4.31 6.68 15.07
C SER A 166 -3.75 7.38 16.30
N ARG A 167 -4.61 8.17 16.96
CA ARG A 167 -4.31 8.74 18.28
C ARG A 167 -4.34 7.70 19.40
N SER A 168 -4.85 6.49 19.13
CA SER A 168 -4.71 5.33 20.02
C SER A 168 -3.27 4.81 20.10
N GLY A 169 -2.37 5.30 19.24
CA GLY A 169 -0.96 4.89 19.17
C GLY A 169 -0.72 3.59 18.43
N TRP A 170 -1.76 2.96 17.89
CA TRP A 170 -1.68 1.75 17.09
C TRP A 170 -2.66 1.78 15.93
N SER A 171 -2.35 1.02 14.90
CA SER A 171 -3.27 0.71 13.80
C SER A 171 -3.03 -0.71 13.30
N VAL A 172 -3.94 -1.22 12.48
CA VAL A 172 -3.86 -2.57 11.92
C VAL A 172 -4.22 -2.53 10.45
N ILE A 173 -3.41 -3.21 9.64
CA ILE A 173 -3.75 -3.53 8.26
C ILE A 173 -4.24 -4.98 8.26
N ASP A 174 -5.48 -5.20 7.88
CA ASP A 174 -6.03 -6.55 7.66
C ASP A 174 -5.82 -6.95 6.20
N ASP A 175 -4.80 -7.75 5.97
CA ASP A 175 -4.48 -8.33 4.67
C ASP A 175 -5.08 -9.74 4.50
N SER A 176 -5.85 -10.21 5.48
CA SER A 176 -6.46 -11.55 5.46
C SER A 176 -7.43 -11.72 4.32
N TRP A 177 -8.14 -10.68 3.97
CA TRP A 177 -9.21 -10.69 2.95
C TRP A 177 -10.12 -11.93 3.04
N THR A 178 -10.31 -12.40 4.25
CA THR A 178 -11.28 -13.45 4.49
C THR A 178 -12.66 -12.87 4.29
N ALA A 179 -13.20 -13.12 3.19
CA ALA A 179 -14.59 -13.45 2.92
C ALA A 179 -15.62 -12.97 3.95
N ALA A 180 -15.48 -11.78 4.48
CA ALA A 180 -16.64 -11.08 5.00
C ALA A 180 -17.27 -10.22 3.91
N ARG A 181 -16.82 -10.35 2.65
CA ARG A 181 -17.54 -9.73 1.55
C ARG A 181 -18.78 -10.55 1.23
N PRO A 182 -19.95 -9.92 1.20
CA PRO A 182 -21.20 -10.57 0.81
C PRO A 182 -21.14 -11.21 -0.60
N ASP A 183 -20.19 -10.78 -1.41
CA ASP A 183 -19.99 -11.21 -2.80
C ASP A 183 -19.13 -12.49 -2.95
N GLY A 184 -18.63 -13.04 -1.83
CA GLY A 184 -17.77 -14.23 -1.87
C GLY A 184 -16.40 -14.00 -2.50
N SER A 185 -15.95 -12.74 -2.60
CA SER A 185 -14.64 -12.42 -3.19
C SER A 185 -13.50 -13.09 -2.43
N ARG A 186 -12.51 -13.56 -3.18
CA ARG A 186 -11.36 -14.31 -2.69
C ARG A 186 -10.21 -13.38 -2.38
N SER A 187 -9.34 -13.79 -1.47
CA SER A 187 -8.07 -13.14 -1.29
C SER A 187 -7.04 -13.68 -2.26
N PHE A 188 -6.28 -12.78 -2.87
CA PHE A 188 -5.32 -13.11 -3.90
C PHE A 188 -3.90 -12.84 -3.45
N ALA A 189 -2.97 -13.65 -3.98
CA ALA A 189 -1.55 -13.40 -3.93
C ALA A 189 -1.01 -13.25 -5.35
N LEU A 190 0.12 -12.55 -5.48
CA LEU A 190 0.79 -12.37 -6.76
C LEU A 190 1.80 -13.49 -6.98
N ALA A 191 1.68 -14.20 -8.07
CA ALA A 191 2.64 -15.22 -8.47
C ALA A 191 2.82 -15.23 -9.97
N LYS A 192 3.99 -15.72 -10.41
CA LYS A 192 4.27 -15.89 -11.82
C LYS A 192 3.23 -16.79 -12.47
N ASN A 193 2.65 -16.33 -13.55
CA ASN A 193 1.73 -17.09 -14.37
C ASN A 193 2.49 -17.60 -15.60
N ASP A 194 2.68 -18.91 -15.68
CA ASP A 194 3.45 -19.53 -16.77
C ASP A 194 2.76 -19.39 -18.14
N VAL A 195 1.45 -19.22 -18.17
CA VAL A 195 0.70 -19.01 -19.42
C VAL A 195 0.84 -17.59 -19.94
N LEU A 196 0.81 -16.61 -19.03
CA LEU A 196 0.89 -15.18 -19.37
C LEU A 196 2.34 -14.69 -19.48
N GLY A 197 3.30 -15.40 -18.86
CA GLY A 197 4.71 -15.03 -18.84
C GLY A 197 5.06 -13.86 -17.89
N TYR A 198 4.09 -13.40 -17.10
CA TYR A 198 4.24 -12.34 -16.08
C TYR A 198 3.44 -12.67 -14.84
N ASP A 199 3.67 -11.94 -13.74
CA ASP A 199 2.98 -12.15 -12.48
C ASP A 199 1.48 -11.80 -12.59
N TRP A 200 0.66 -12.62 -11.96
CA TRP A 200 -0.78 -12.44 -11.93
C TRP A 200 -1.36 -12.83 -10.56
N TRP A 201 -2.57 -12.38 -10.31
CA TRP A 201 -3.28 -12.70 -9.08
C TRP A 201 -3.79 -14.14 -9.10
N ILE A 202 -3.42 -14.89 -8.06
CA ILE A 202 -3.87 -16.26 -7.83
C ILE A 202 -4.41 -16.43 -6.42
N ASP A 203 -5.15 -17.47 -6.16
CA ASP A 203 -5.68 -17.77 -4.83
C ASP A 203 -4.53 -17.92 -3.81
N ARG A 204 -4.75 -17.44 -2.58
CA ARG A 204 -3.83 -17.66 -1.47
C ARG A 204 -3.74 -19.14 -1.11
N ASN A 205 -2.63 -19.53 -0.45
CA ASN A 205 -2.41 -20.88 0.04
C ASN A 205 -3.53 -21.33 1.00
N ASP A 206 -3.98 -20.45 1.87
CA ASP A 206 -5.19 -20.64 2.66
C ASP A 206 -6.03 -19.35 2.62
N PRO A 207 -7.16 -19.35 1.88
CA PRO A 207 -8.02 -18.17 1.78
C PRO A 207 -8.77 -17.84 3.08
N LYS A 208 -8.67 -18.70 4.10
CA LYS A 208 -9.26 -18.49 5.44
C LYS A 208 -8.23 -18.05 6.49
N ALA A 209 -6.95 -18.01 6.12
CA ALA A 209 -5.90 -17.60 7.02
C ALA A 209 -6.10 -16.16 7.50
N LEU A 210 -5.78 -15.90 8.76
CA LEU A 210 -5.59 -14.56 9.30
C LEU A 210 -4.24 -14.02 8.83
N ASP A 211 -4.18 -12.76 8.44
CA ASP A 211 -2.95 -12.06 8.05
C ASP A 211 -3.08 -10.58 8.40
N LEU A 212 -2.59 -10.22 9.56
CA LEU A 212 -2.66 -8.86 10.08
C LEU A 212 -1.27 -8.25 10.19
N TYR A 213 -1.18 -6.95 9.96
CA TYR A 213 0.00 -6.16 10.26
C TYR A 213 -0.35 -5.18 11.36
N PHE A 214 0.19 -5.39 12.54
CA PHE A 214 0.07 -4.49 13.66
C PHE A 214 1.15 -3.41 13.57
N LEU A 215 0.76 -2.16 13.71
CA LEU A 215 1.62 -0.97 13.71
C LEU A 215 1.48 -0.26 15.06
N GLY A 216 2.50 -0.32 15.91
CA GLY A 216 2.50 0.26 17.25
C GLY A 216 3.47 1.45 17.38
N TYR A 217 3.21 2.51 16.62
CA TYR A 217 4.13 3.66 16.49
C TYR A 217 3.87 4.78 17.49
N GLY A 218 2.87 4.65 18.35
CA GLY A 218 2.51 5.75 19.24
C GLY A 218 2.13 7.01 18.46
N SER A 219 2.81 8.11 18.76
CA SER A 219 2.63 9.39 18.05
C SER A 219 3.61 9.61 16.90
N ASP A 220 4.50 8.65 16.62
CA ASP A 220 5.48 8.74 15.54
C ASP A 220 4.88 8.38 14.18
N TYR A 221 3.95 9.21 13.73
CA TYR A 221 3.20 9.00 12.48
C TYR A 221 4.10 9.00 11.24
N LYS A 222 5.20 9.74 11.24
CA LYS A 222 6.11 9.80 10.09
C LYS A 222 6.84 8.47 9.91
N THR A 223 7.33 7.87 10.99
CA THR A 223 7.96 6.56 10.95
C THR A 223 6.95 5.47 10.59
N ALA A 224 5.70 5.55 11.09
CA ALA A 224 4.64 4.63 10.70
C ALA A 224 4.42 4.62 9.18
N LEU A 225 4.28 5.81 8.56
CA LEU A 225 4.11 5.95 7.12
C LEU A 225 5.36 5.51 6.33
N TYR A 226 6.54 5.86 6.82
CA TYR A 226 7.79 5.45 6.19
C TYR A 226 7.94 3.92 6.18
N ASP A 227 7.75 3.26 7.31
CA ASP A 227 7.86 1.81 7.41
C ASP A 227 6.76 1.10 6.61
N PHE A 228 5.56 1.69 6.55
CA PHE A 228 4.52 1.19 5.65
C PHE A 228 4.97 1.19 4.19
N THR A 229 5.60 2.27 3.70
CA THR A 229 6.09 2.31 2.31
C THR A 229 7.22 1.30 2.05
N ARG A 230 7.92 0.84 3.08
CA ARG A 230 8.95 -0.22 2.94
C ARG A 230 8.32 -1.59 2.70
N VAL A 231 7.13 -1.83 3.22
CA VAL A 231 6.41 -3.12 3.04
C VAL A 231 5.39 -3.08 1.91
N ALA A 232 4.69 -1.98 1.73
CA ALA A 232 3.68 -1.82 0.67
C ALA A 232 4.27 -1.44 -0.70
N GLY A 233 5.52 -0.99 -0.71
CA GLY A 233 6.17 -0.43 -1.89
C GLY A 233 6.13 1.11 -1.92
N LYS A 234 7.02 1.68 -2.69
CA LYS A 234 7.13 3.13 -2.83
C LYS A 234 5.97 3.70 -3.62
N ILE A 235 5.47 4.85 -3.20
CA ILE A 235 4.48 5.61 -3.96
C ILE A 235 5.16 6.09 -5.26
N PRO A 236 4.66 5.71 -6.46
CA PRO A 236 5.25 6.15 -7.71
C PRO A 236 5.06 7.66 -7.89
N LEU A 237 6.08 8.34 -8.37
CA LEU A 237 5.95 9.73 -8.76
C LEU A 237 5.14 9.80 -10.06
N PRO A 238 3.96 10.42 -10.06
CA PRO A 238 3.17 10.54 -11.26
C PRO A 238 3.81 11.51 -12.28
N PRO A 239 3.44 11.43 -13.56
CA PRO A 239 3.85 12.42 -14.56
C PRO A 239 3.46 13.84 -14.17
N SER A 240 4.25 14.82 -14.58
CA SER A 240 4.05 16.23 -14.18
C SER A 240 2.67 16.81 -14.56
N TYR A 241 2.08 16.37 -15.65
CA TYR A 241 0.76 16.83 -16.07
C TYR A 241 -0.36 16.50 -15.07
N VAL A 242 -0.16 15.49 -14.20
CA VAL A 242 -1.14 15.12 -13.16
C VAL A 242 -1.35 16.25 -12.16
N PHE A 243 -0.33 17.07 -11.94
CA PHE A 243 -0.37 18.23 -11.03
C PHE A 243 -0.81 19.53 -11.72
N GLY A 244 -1.09 19.47 -13.00
CA GLY A 244 -1.50 20.63 -13.80
C GLY A 244 -2.99 20.88 -13.76
N TYR A 245 -3.45 21.76 -14.65
CA TYR A 245 -4.86 22.07 -14.76
C TYR A 245 -5.59 21.07 -15.65
N TRP A 246 -6.64 20.44 -15.09
CA TRP A 246 -7.52 19.49 -15.76
C TRP A 246 -8.86 20.17 -16.05
N TYR A 247 -9.13 20.45 -17.31
CA TYR A 247 -10.45 20.92 -17.70
C TYR A 247 -11.41 19.75 -17.81
N SER A 248 -12.49 19.81 -17.04
CA SER A 248 -13.58 18.84 -17.10
C SER A 248 -14.90 19.55 -16.93
N ARG A 249 -15.87 19.21 -17.77
CA ARG A 249 -17.24 19.69 -17.64
C ARG A 249 -18.20 18.66 -18.21
N TYR A 250 -19.22 18.33 -17.44
CA TYR A 250 -20.35 17.54 -17.93
C TYR A 250 -21.21 18.38 -18.86
N ALA A 251 -21.04 18.20 -20.16
CA ALA A 251 -21.80 18.86 -21.21
C ALA A 251 -21.70 18.06 -22.52
N SER A 252 -22.71 18.22 -23.36
CA SER A 252 -22.68 17.65 -24.72
C SER A 252 -21.86 18.52 -25.62
N TYR A 253 -20.56 18.30 -25.68
CA TYR A 253 -19.63 19.01 -26.53
C TYR A 253 -19.34 18.25 -27.81
N SER A 254 -19.35 19.00 -28.95
CA SER A 254 -18.80 18.53 -30.21
C SER A 254 -17.26 18.65 -30.22
N ALA A 255 -16.63 18.05 -31.21
CA ALA A 255 -15.19 18.21 -31.42
C ALA A 255 -14.78 19.68 -31.64
N ASP A 256 -15.66 20.49 -32.24
CA ASP A 256 -15.40 21.91 -32.48
C ASP A 256 -15.53 22.72 -31.19
N ASP A 257 -16.44 22.36 -30.29
CA ASP A 257 -16.54 22.97 -28.96
C ASP A 257 -15.25 22.75 -28.17
N TYR A 258 -14.73 21.54 -28.14
CA TYR A 258 -13.46 21.26 -27.48
C TYR A 258 -12.30 22.04 -28.08
N ARG A 259 -12.21 22.15 -29.42
CA ARG A 259 -11.19 22.96 -30.08
C ARG A 259 -11.33 24.44 -29.75
N SER A 260 -12.56 24.96 -29.68
CA SER A 260 -12.83 26.35 -29.28
C SER A 260 -12.36 26.59 -27.85
N ILE A 261 -12.75 25.73 -26.92
CA ILE A 261 -12.33 25.84 -25.52
C ILE A 261 -10.81 25.83 -25.39
N MET A 262 -10.12 24.91 -26.08
CA MET A 262 -8.67 24.87 -26.08
C MET A 262 -8.03 26.15 -26.62
N ASN A 263 -8.59 26.72 -27.67
CA ASN A 263 -8.15 28.00 -28.24
C ASN A 263 -8.38 29.16 -27.26
N ASP A 264 -9.51 29.18 -26.60
CA ASP A 264 -9.83 30.21 -25.60
C ASP A 264 -8.88 30.15 -24.41
N LEU A 265 -8.61 28.95 -23.87
CA LEU A 265 -7.64 28.76 -22.82
C LEU A 265 -6.24 29.24 -23.24
N LYS A 266 -5.81 28.86 -24.43
CA LYS A 266 -4.53 29.30 -24.99
C LYS A 266 -4.47 30.83 -25.20
N THR A 267 -5.52 31.44 -25.75
CA THR A 267 -5.58 32.90 -26.03
C THR A 267 -5.53 33.70 -24.74
N ASN A 268 -6.14 33.17 -23.67
CA ASN A 268 -6.13 33.81 -22.36
C ASN A 268 -4.93 33.40 -21.47
N ASN A 269 -3.94 32.71 -22.03
CA ASN A 269 -2.75 32.26 -21.31
C ASN A 269 -3.06 31.38 -20.07
N ILE A 270 -4.11 30.59 -20.14
CA ILE A 270 -4.47 29.62 -19.11
C ILE A 270 -3.78 28.29 -19.47
N PRO A 271 -2.75 27.88 -18.73
CA PRO A 271 -2.10 26.59 -18.97
C PRO A 271 -3.09 25.46 -18.70
N THR A 272 -3.18 24.51 -19.62
CA THR A 272 -4.06 23.35 -19.51
C THR A 272 -3.26 22.12 -19.86
N ASP A 273 -3.17 21.17 -18.94
CA ASP A 273 -2.38 19.95 -19.10
C ASP A 273 -3.25 18.79 -19.59
N VAL A 274 -4.52 18.76 -19.18
CA VAL A 274 -5.44 17.69 -19.55
C VAL A 274 -6.81 18.26 -19.93
N MET A 275 -7.33 17.76 -21.04
CA MET A 275 -8.70 18.01 -21.48
C MET A 275 -9.49 16.71 -21.35
N ILE A 276 -10.48 16.69 -20.46
CA ILE A 276 -11.31 15.51 -20.23
C ILE A 276 -12.51 15.54 -21.18
N LEU A 277 -12.69 14.46 -21.93
CA LEU A 277 -13.90 14.17 -22.67
C LEU A 277 -14.81 13.39 -21.72
N ASP A 278 -15.87 14.02 -21.22
CA ASP A 278 -16.83 13.40 -20.35
C ASP A 278 -17.74 12.43 -21.12
N MET A 279 -18.64 11.76 -20.42
CA MET A 279 -19.47 10.66 -20.92
C MET A 279 -20.25 10.97 -22.22
N ALA A 280 -20.49 12.24 -22.56
CA ALA A 280 -21.19 12.65 -23.77
C ALA A 280 -20.33 12.61 -25.06
N TRP A 281 -19.11 12.07 -25.02
CA TRP A 281 -18.26 11.89 -26.22
C TRP A 281 -18.69 10.70 -27.09
N HIS A 282 -19.48 9.80 -26.56
CA HIS A 282 -20.04 8.68 -27.33
C HIS A 282 -21.12 9.18 -28.29
N TRP A 283 -21.20 8.52 -29.41
CA TRP A 283 -22.34 8.72 -30.30
C TRP A 283 -23.59 8.06 -29.67
N ASP A 284 -24.55 8.86 -29.29
CA ASP A 284 -25.77 8.43 -28.58
C ASP A 284 -26.98 8.23 -29.53
N GLY A 285 -26.76 8.34 -30.84
CA GLY A 285 -27.81 8.23 -31.84
C GLY A 285 -28.74 9.44 -31.96
N LYS A 286 -28.47 10.49 -31.18
CA LYS A 286 -29.28 11.74 -31.17
C LYS A 286 -28.72 12.84 -32.08
N SER A 287 -27.58 12.59 -32.74
CA SER A 287 -27.10 13.48 -33.78
C SER A 287 -27.98 13.39 -35.04
N GLU A 288 -27.92 14.35 -35.92
CA GLU A 288 -28.82 14.65 -37.07
C GLU A 288 -29.27 13.47 -37.93
N SER A 289 -28.69 12.31 -37.81
CA SER A 289 -29.14 11.07 -38.46
C SER A 289 -29.97 10.18 -37.52
N GLN A 290 -31.03 10.70 -36.94
CA GLN A 290 -31.96 9.97 -36.06
C GLN A 290 -32.61 8.71 -36.68
N SER A 291 -32.20 8.29 -37.86
CA SER A 291 -32.76 7.15 -38.57
C SER A 291 -32.12 5.79 -38.20
N SER A 292 -31.05 5.77 -37.43
CA SER A 292 -30.31 4.51 -37.20
C SER A 292 -30.86 3.64 -36.07
N GLY A 293 -31.73 4.15 -35.22
CA GLY A 293 -32.32 3.39 -34.12
C GLY A 293 -31.32 2.88 -33.08
N ILE A 294 -30.05 3.24 -33.19
CA ILE A 294 -29.00 2.85 -32.23
C ILE A 294 -28.95 3.93 -31.17
N GLY A 295 -29.74 3.74 -30.13
CA GLY A 295 -29.62 4.54 -28.92
C GLY A 295 -28.60 3.88 -27.98
N GLY A 296 -27.84 4.69 -27.27
CA GLY A 296 -26.93 4.22 -26.23
C GLY A 296 -25.46 4.41 -26.53
N TRP A 297 -24.64 3.90 -25.62
CA TRP A 297 -23.21 4.05 -25.67
C TRP A 297 -22.60 3.13 -26.75
N THR A 298 -21.99 3.72 -27.72
CA THR A 298 -21.19 2.94 -28.67
C THR A 298 -19.81 2.70 -28.06
N GLY A 299 -19.37 1.45 -28.11
CA GLY A 299 -18.01 1.11 -27.70
C GLY A 299 -16.93 1.77 -28.55
N TRP A 300 -15.72 1.47 -28.21
CA TRP A 300 -14.52 1.90 -28.96
C TRP A 300 -14.50 1.28 -30.35
#